data_8715609e7546e79792d036ef9a60cd5d
#
_entry.id   8715609e7546e79792d036ef9a60cd5d
#
_cell.length_a   1.000
_cell.length_b   1.000
_cell.length_c   1.000
_cell.angle_alpha   90.00
_cell.angle_beta   90.00
_cell.angle_gamma   90.00
#
_symmetry.space_group_name_H-M   'P 1'
#
loop_
_entity.id
_entity.type
_entity.pdbx_description
1 polymer ?
#
loop_
_entity_poly.entity_id
_entity_poly.type
_entity_poly.pdbx_seq_one_letter_code
_entity_poly.pdbx_strand_id
1 'polypeptide(L)'
;MSRVFAVVPAHNEAQQVANTVRSLLTLPAEVVVVADACSDDTAERAREAGATVLTRRGRGDKARALARGMRWLQEQHPADDDVVLLIDADVGDTAREAVRLVQPVRACEAELAIGVLPPAGRRGGFGLVARFAQWVLRLQTGRCFRAPLSGQRALRWGVLCRLHALAEGFGVEVGMTADLVRLGARVQEVEVEMTHRYTGRSWRGFLHRARQGWHVLLASVGRRPVQLWTGE
;
A
#
# COMPACT_ATOMS: atom_id res chain seq x y z
N MET A 1 13.18 20.72 3.80
CA MET A 1 13.24 19.26 3.53
C MET A 1 11.81 18.76 3.42
N SER A 2 11.50 17.93 2.41
CA SER A 2 10.17 17.31 2.27
C SER A 2 9.85 16.43 3.48
N ARG A 3 8.64 16.56 4.01
CA ARG A 3 8.13 15.70 5.09
C ARG A 3 7.88 14.30 4.55
N VAL A 4 7.83 13.33 5.44
CA VAL A 4 7.43 11.95 5.11
C VAL A 4 6.20 11.59 5.94
N PHE A 5 5.17 11.09 5.28
CA PHE A 5 3.97 10.57 5.91
C PHE A 5 3.85 9.08 5.58
N ALA A 6 3.65 8.25 6.57
CA ALA A 6 3.42 6.82 6.38
C ALA A 6 1.96 6.46 6.66
N VAL A 7 1.27 5.92 5.67
CA VAL A 7 -0.09 5.39 5.79
C VAL A 7 -0.01 3.88 5.87
N VAL A 8 -0.49 3.33 6.99
CA VAL A 8 -0.44 1.90 7.30
C VAL A 8 -1.87 1.36 7.43
N PRO A 9 -2.43 0.75 6.37
CA PRO A 9 -3.71 0.04 6.48
C PRO A 9 -3.51 -1.24 7.29
N ALA A 10 -4.34 -1.45 8.33
CA ALA A 10 -4.24 -2.59 9.22
C ALA A 10 -5.61 -3.26 9.43
N HIS A 11 -5.67 -4.60 9.32
CA HIS A 11 -6.85 -5.40 9.62
C HIS A 11 -6.46 -6.64 10.41
N ASN A 12 -6.70 -6.63 11.73
CA ASN A 12 -6.33 -7.72 12.65
C ASN A 12 -4.82 -8.04 12.61
N GLU A 13 -3.99 -7.01 12.77
CA GLU A 13 -2.52 -7.09 12.74
C GLU A 13 -1.89 -6.76 14.11
N ALA A 14 -2.59 -7.05 15.21
CA ALA A 14 -2.13 -6.74 16.57
C ALA A 14 -0.73 -7.30 16.90
N GLN A 15 -0.29 -8.36 16.22
CA GLN A 15 1.02 -8.98 16.48
C GLN A 15 2.18 -8.18 15.90
N GLN A 16 2.00 -7.43 14.80
CA GLN A 16 3.09 -6.80 14.05
C GLN A 16 2.97 -5.28 13.95
N VAL A 17 1.77 -4.74 14.06
CA VAL A 17 1.53 -3.30 13.84
C VAL A 17 2.43 -2.42 14.71
N ALA A 18 2.66 -2.78 15.98
CA ALA A 18 3.50 -2.01 16.88
C ALA A 18 4.97 -1.97 16.42
N ASN A 19 5.51 -3.10 15.96
CA ASN A 19 6.87 -3.18 15.45
C ASN A 19 7.00 -2.41 14.13
N THR A 20 6.01 -2.54 13.25
CA THR A 20 5.95 -1.76 12.00
C THR A 20 5.97 -0.26 12.28
N VAL A 21 5.15 0.22 13.21
CA VAL A 21 5.09 1.63 13.60
C VAL A 21 6.42 2.10 14.18
N ARG A 22 6.98 1.39 15.17
CA ARG A 22 8.26 1.77 15.76
C ARG A 22 9.39 1.83 14.75
N SER A 23 9.42 0.88 13.81
CA SER A 23 10.41 0.87 12.72
C SER A 23 10.23 2.04 11.76
N LEU A 24 9.00 2.43 11.44
CA LEU A 24 8.74 3.60 10.61
C LEU A 24 9.10 4.91 11.32
N LEU A 25 8.91 4.99 12.64
CA LEU A 25 9.28 6.15 13.45
C LEU A 25 10.80 6.34 13.62
N THR A 26 11.63 5.36 13.23
CA THR A 26 13.09 5.57 13.10
C THR A 26 13.43 6.47 11.90
N LEU A 27 12.53 6.63 10.96
CA LEU A 27 12.59 7.62 9.91
C LEU A 27 11.96 8.93 10.41
N PRO A 28 12.35 10.10 9.89
CA PRO A 28 11.66 11.36 10.20
C PRO A 28 10.28 11.39 9.50
N ALA A 29 9.38 10.51 9.95
CA ALA A 29 8.07 10.30 9.35
C ALA A 29 6.95 10.45 10.37
N GLU A 30 5.83 11.04 9.93
CA GLU A 30 4.56 10.99 10.65
C GLU A 30 3.82 9.71 10.24
N VAL A 31 3.45 8.88 11.21
CA VAL A 31 2.84 7.57 10.95
C VAL A 31 1.35 7.61 11.30
N VAL A 32 0.49 7.32 10.34
CA VAL A 32 -0.94 7.11 10.54
C VAL A 32 -1.31 5.66 10.25
N VAL A 33 -1.90 4.99 11.22
CA VAL A 33 -2.45 3.64 11.08
C VAL A 33 -3.96 3.73 10.89
N VAL A 34 -4.46 3.11 9.86
CA VAL A 34 -5.91 2.97 9.64
C VAL A 34 -6.34 1.57 10.06
N ALA A 35 -6.86 1.46 11.28
CA ALA A 35 -7.41 0.21 11.82
C ALA A 35 -8.78 -0.05 11.18
N ASP A 36 -8.80 -0.93 10.17
CA ASP A 36 -9.94 -1.20 9.32
C ASP A 36 -10.70 -2.44 9.75
N ALA A 37 -11.87 -2.26 10.36
CA ALA A 37 -12.74 -3.32 10.85
C ALA A 37 -11.99 -4.35 11.73
N CYS A 38 -11.06 -3.89 12.57
CA CYS A 38 -10.34 -4.75 13.50
C CYS A 38 -11.24 -5.24 14.63
N SER A 39 -11.07 -6.50 14.99
CA SER A 39 -11.70 -7.14 16.15
C SER A 39 -10.70 -7.49 17.26
N ASP A 40 -9.41 -7.18 17.03
CA ASP A 40 -8.31 -7.39 17.96
C ASP A 40 -7.71 -6.05 18.43
N ASP A 41 -6.63 -6.09 19.22
CA ASP A 41 -5.96 -4.94 19.82
C ASP A 41 -5.10 -4.13 18.82
N THR A 42 -5.30 -4.28 17.50
CA THR A 42 -4.49 -3.59 16.47
C THR A 42 -4.43 -2.07 16.68
N ALA A 43 -5.60 -1.46 16.92
CA ALA A 43 -5.69 0.00 17.07
C ALA A 43 -4.97 0.49 18.34
N GLU A 44 -5.10 -0.24 19.44
CA GLU A 44 -4.50 0.05 20.75
C GLU A 44 -2.96 -0.02 20.62
N ARG A 45 -2.47 -1.13 20.12
CA ARG A 45 -1.03 -1.38 19.95
C ARG A 45 -0.35 -0.39 18.98
N ALA A 46 -1.06 0.03 17.94
CA ALA A 46 -0.56 1.06 17.04
C ALA A 46 -0.43 2.43 17.74
N ARG A 47 -1.41 2.78 18.58
CA ARG A 47 -1.41 4.04 19.36
C ARG A 47 -0.31 4.03 20.41
N GLU A 48 -0.15 2.94 21.15
CA GLU A 48 0.92 2.76 22.11
C GLU A 48 2.32 2.79 21.48
N ALA A 49 2.42 2.39 20.23
CA ALA A 49 3.67 2.47 19.46
C ALA A 49 3.98 3.88 18.94
N GLY A 50 3.08 4.87 19.09
CA GLY A 50 3.28 6.27 18.73
C GLY A 50 2.64 6.70 17.40
N ALA A 51 1.77 5.89 16.79
CA ALA A 51 1.07 6.28 15.58
C ALA A 51 -0.19 7.11 15.88
N THR A 52 -0.54 8.00 14.96
CA THR A 52 -1.93 8.48 14.87
C THR A 52 -2.81 7.33 14.37
N VAL A 53 -3.94 7.08 15.04
CA VAL A 53 -4.80 5.95 14.71
C VAL A 53 -6.17 6.42 14.28
N LEU A 54 -6.54 6.07 13.05
CA LEU A 54 -7.88 6.23 12.51
C LEU A 54 -8.59 4.86 12.55
N THR A 55 -9.83 4.84 13.02
CA THR A 55 -10.63 3.62 13.02
C THR A 55 -11.70 3.68 11.94
N ARG A 56 -11.94 2.56 11.27
CA ARG A 56 -13.02 2.38 10.30
C ARG A 56 -13.84 1.14 10.67
N ARG A 57 -15.15 1.30 10.73
CA ARG A 57 -16.10 0.21 10.96
C ARG A 57 -16.63 -0.35 9.65
N GLY A 58 -17.26 -1.51 9.68
CA GLY A 58 -17.89 -2.16 8.54
C GLY A 58 -17.05 -3.33 7.99
N ARG A 59 -17.10 -3.57 6.68
CA ARG A 59 -16.32 -4.64 6.05
C ARG A 59 -14.91 -4.14 5.74
N GLY A 60 -13.88 -4.89 6.16
CA GLY A 60 -12.48 -4.59 5.86
C GLY A 60 -12.21 -4.48 4.36
N ASP A 61 -11.58 -3.37 3.94
CA ASP A 61 -11.22 -3.11 2.55
C ASP A 61 -10.00 -2.19 2.49
N LYS A 62 -8.90 -2.67 1.90
CA LYS A 62 -7.62 -1.94 1.85
C LYS A 62 -7.75 -0.60 1.11
N ALA A 63 -8.53 -0.54 0.01
CA ALA A 63 -8.70 0.70 -0.74
C ALA A 63 -9.38 1.78 0.12
N ARG A 64 -10.41 1.39 0.87
CA ARG A 64 -11.11 2.31 1.77
C ARG A 64 -10.24 2.74 2.95
N ALA A 65 -9.43 1.83 3.50
CA ALA A 65 -8.46 2.18 4.54
C ALA A 65 -7.42 3.18 4.02
N LEU A 66 -6.84 2.94 2.84
CA LEU A 66 -5.91 3.88 2.21
C LEU A 66 -6.58 5.23 1.92
N ALA A 67 -7.77 5.24 1.34
CA ALA A 67 -8.52 6.47 1.08
C ALA A 67 -8.78 7.27 2.37
N ARG A 68 -9.11 6.59 3.48
CA ARG A 68 -9.27 7.24 4.79
C ARG A 68 -7.97 7.89 5.27
N GLY A 69 -6.84 7.17 5.15
CA GLY A 69 -5.51 7.70 5.50
C GLY A 69 -5.10 8.89 4.62
N MET A 70 -5.37 8.81 3.32
CA MET A 70 -5.07 9.90 2.37
C MET A 70 -5.90 11.16 2.63
N ARG A 71 -7.17 11.02 3.00
CA ARG A 71 -8.01 12.18 3.42
C ARG A 71 -7.46 12.83 4.69
N TRP A 72 -7.05 12.03 5.68
CA TRP A 72 -6.38 12.58 6.86
C TRP A 72 -5.09 13.30 6.50
N LEU A 73 -4.28 12.77 5.58
CA LEU A 73 -3.09 13.46 5.09
C LEU A 73 -3.43 14.80 4.44
N GLN A 74 -4.50 14.89 3.67
CA GLN A 74 -4.93 16.14 3.04
C GLN A 74 -5.20 17.23 4.11
N GLU A 75 -5.74 16.85 5.27
CA GLU A 75 -5.96 17.74 6.42
C GLU A 75 -4.65 18.24 7.06
N GLN A 76 -3.51 17.54 6.82
CA GLN A 76 -2.18 17.96 7.28
C GLN A 76 -1.50 18.96 6.32
N HIS A 77 -2.18 19.35 5.25
CA HIS A 77 -1.68 20.27 4.22
C HIS A 77 -0.27 19.91 3.72
N PRO A 78 -0.06 18.74 3.13
CA PRO A 78 1.23 18.37 2.59
C PRO A 78 1.62 19.28 1.40
N ALA A 79 2.90 19.54 1.27
CA ALA A 79 3.45 20.17 0.07
C ALA A 79 3.56 19.14 -1.08
N ASP A 80 3.58 19.60 -2.32
CA ASP A 80 3.64 18.74 -3.50
C ASP A 80 4.85 17.80 -3.52
N ASP A 81 5.96 18.21 -2.91
CA ASP A 81 7.21 17.45 -2.82
C ASP A 81 7.29 16.55 -1.55
N ASP A 82 6.31 16.60 -0.66
CA ASP A 82 6.23 15.70 0.48
C ASP A 82 6.05 14.25 -0.01
N VAL A 83 6.60 13.31 0.76
CA VAL A 83 6.60 11.89 0.41
C VAL A 83 5.54 11.15 1.22
N VAL A 84 4.70 10.39 0.54
CA VAL A 84 3.74 9.47 1.15
C VAL A 84 4.24 8.05 1.00
N LEU A 85 4.48 7.39 2.14
CA LEU A 85 4.75 5.95 2.24
C LEU A 85 3.45 5.20 2.43
N LEU A 86 3.24 4.17 1.63
CA LEU A 86 2.20 3.15 1.85
C LEU A 86 2.91 1.89 2.29
N ILE A 87 2.63 1.41 3.50
CA ILE A 87 3.32 0.26 4.10
C ILE A 87 2.29 -0.67 4.73
N ASP A 88 2.36 -1.96 4.44
CA ASP A 88 1.49 -2.95 5.06
C ASP A 88 1.83 -3.14 6.55
N ALA A 89 0.83 -3.38 7.39
CA ALA A 89 0.98 -3.44 8.85
C ALA A 89 1.78 -4.66 9.35
N ASP A 90 1.98 -5.67 8.52
CA ASP A 90 2.59 -6.97 8.86
C ASP A 90 4.10 -7.08 8.55
N VAL A 91 4.74 -5.99 8.09
CA VAL A 91 6.19 -6.00 7.77
C VAL A 91 7.11 -5.92 9.01
N GLY A 92 6.57 -5.56 10.16
CA GLY A 92 7.30 -5.56 11.44
C GLY A 92 8.58 -4.72 11.42
N ASP A 93 9.64 -5.24 12.03
CA ASP A 93 10.93 -4.55 12.19
C ASP A 93 11.61 -4.23 10.85
N THR A 94 11.24 -4.89 9.77
CA THR A 94 11.80 -4.64 8.45
C THR A 94 11.25 -3.39 7.78
N ALA A 95 10.23 -2.74 8.35
CA ALA A 95 9.66 -1.48 7.84
C ALA A 95 10.69 -0.33 7.77
N ARG A 96 11.79 -0.40 8.53
CA ARG A 96 12.92 0.55 8.42
C ARG A 96 13.52 0.63 7.02
N GLU A 97 13.45 -0.44 6.23
CA GLU A 97 13.90 -0.48 4.85
C GLU A 97 13.10 0.47 3.92
N ALA A 98 11.97 1.02 4.40
CA ALA A 98 11.20 2.02 3.68
C ALA A 98 12.01 3.27 3.32
N VAL A 99 13.12 3.53 4.03
CA VAL A 99 14.07 4.60 3.67
C VAL A 99 14.54 4.49 2.22
N ARG A 100 14.73 3.27 1.71
CA ARG A 100 15.15 3.01 0.33
C ARG A 100 14.10 3.44 -0.70
N LEU A 101 12.83 3.37 -0.32
CA LEU A 101 11.72 3.84 -1.18
C LEU A 101 11.63 5.37 -1.16
N VAL A 102 11.91 6.00 -0.03
CA VAL A 102 11.87 7.47 0.12
C VAL A 102 12.97 8.14 -0.69
N GLN A 103 14.17 7.56 -0.73
CA GLN A 103 15.35 8.18 -1.35
C GLN A 103 15.12 8.59 -2.81
N PRO A 104 14.72 7.72 -3.76
CA PRO A 104 14.54 8.10 -5.16
C PRO A 104 13.41 9.11 -5.36
N VAL A 105 12.38 9.09 -4.49
CA VAL A 105 11.28 10.06 -4.56
C VAL A 105 11.74 11.43 -4.09
N ARG A 106 12.51 11.53 -3.01
CA ARG A 106 13.12 12.79 -2.53
C ARG A 106 14.13 13.35 -3.52
N ALA A 107 14.95 12.48 -4.14
CA ALA A 107 15.92 12.87 -5.17
C ALA A 107 15.27 13.28 -6.50
N CYS A 108 13.95 13.26 -6.59
CA CYS A 108 13.21 13.51 -7.83
C CYS A 108 13.58 12.56 -8.98
N GLU A 109 14.16 11.40 -8.70
CA GLU A 109 14.47 10.35 -9.67
C GLU A 109 13.20 9.57 -10.05
N ALA A 110 12.29 9.38 -9.08
CA ALA A 110 10.99 8.74 -9.26
C ALA A 110 9.87 9.58 -8.65
N GLU A 111 8.66 9.39 -9.13
CA GLU A 111 7.42 9.93 -8.56
C GLU A 111 6.62 8.84 -7.85
N LEU A 112 6.87 7.58 -8.22
CA LEU A 112 6.42 6.37 -7.53
C LEU A 112 7.60 5.40 -7.42
N ALA A 113 8.00 5.05 -6.21
CA ALA A 113 8.89 3.94 -5.91
C ALA A 113 8.09 2.74 -5.42
N ILE A 114 8.34 1.55 -5.99
CA ILE A 114 7.66 0.29 -5.64
C ILE A 114 8.70 -0.66 -5.05
N GLY A 115 8.46 -1.15 -3.84
CA GLY A 115 9.34 -2.10 -3.18
C GLY A 115 9.29 -3.50 -3.83
N VAL A 116 10.44 -4.00 -4.23
CA VAL A 116 10.63 -5.38 -4.66
C VAL A 116 11.16 -6.16 -3.47
N LEU A 117 10.33 -7.01 -2.90
CA LEU A 117 10.68 -7.82 -1.75
C LEU A 117 11.46 -9.06 -2.18
N PRO A 118 12.31 -9.64 -1.30
CA PRO A 118 12.98 -10.91 -1.56
C PRO A 118 11.98 -12.00 -1.93
N PRO A 119 12.35 -12.93 -2.82
CA PRO A 119 11.46 -14.00 -3.23
C PRO A 119 11.08 -14.84 -2.01
N ALA A 120 9.81 -14.90 -1.68
CA ALA A 120 9.29 -15.81 -0.68
C ALA A 120 9.57 -17.23 -1.13
N GLY A 121 10.24 -18.02 -0.27
CA GLY A 121 10.60 -19.41 -0.57
C GLY A 121 9.42 -20.19 -1.17
N ARG A 122 9.73 -21.17 -2.01
CA ARG A 122 8.80 -22.01 -2.80
C ARG A 122 7.55 -22.47 -2.03
N ARG A 123 6.48 -21.67 -1.99
CA ARG A 123 5.13 -22.13 -1.60
C ARG A 123 4.10 -21.60 -2.57
N GLY A 124 3.50 -22.54 -3.30
CA GLY A 124 2.73 -22.42 -4.51
C GLY A 124 1.54 -21.42 -4.52
N GLY A 125 1.21 -20.98 -5.72
CA GLY A 125 -0.01 -20.24 -6.08
C GLY A 125 0.15 -18.74 -6.29
N PHE A 126 1.07 -18.08 -5.62
CA PHE A 126 1.28 -16.63 -5.74
C PHE A 126 1.88 -16.23 -7.10
N GLY A 127 2.68 -17.09 -7.68
CA GLY A 127 3.33 -16.85 -8.98
C GLY A 127 2.34 -16.60 -10.12
N LEU A 128 1.19 -17.29 -10.15
CA LEU A 128 0.18 -17.12 -11.21
C LEU A 128 -0.54 -15.76 -11.09
N VAL A 129 -0.88 -15.34 -9.87
CA VAL A 129 -1.54 -14.03 -9.65
C VAL A 129 -0.58 -12.89 -9.97
N ALA A 130 0.68 -13.00 -9.58
CA ALA A 130 1.69 -12.00 -9.91
C ALA A 130 1.94 -11.93 -11.43
N ARG A 131 2.06 -13.07 -12.11
CA ARG A 131 2.21 -13.12 -13.58
C ARG A 131 1.00 -12.52 -14.29
N PHE A 132 -0.19 -12.76 -13.79
CA PHE A 132 -1.40 -12.15 -14.33
C PHE A 132 -1.41 -10.63 -14.12
N ALA A 133 -1.06 -10.15 -12.92
CA ALA A 133 -0.94 -8.72 -12.65
C ALA A 133 0.14 -8.06 -13.54
N GLN A 134 1.28 -8.73 -13.75
CA GLN A 134 2.32 -8.31 -14.70
C GLN A 134 1.78 -8.18 -16.13
N TRP A 135 1.04 -9.18 -16.58
CA TRP A 135 0.43 -9.18 -17.90
C TRP A 135 -0.58 -8.04 -18.07
N VAL A 136 -1.46 -7.83 -17.06
CA VAL A 136 -2.43 -6.73 -17.07
C VAL A 136 -1.72 -5.38 -17.13
N LEU A 137 -0.71 -5.14 -16.29
CA LEU A 137 0.05 -3.89 -16.31
C LEU A 137 0.78 -3.69 -17.64
N ARG A 138 1.35 -4.75 -18.21
CA ARG A 138 1.99 -4.67 -19.52
C ARG A 138 1.01 -4.26 -20.62
N LEU A 139 -0.20 -4.82 -20.61
CA LEU A 139 -1.25 -4.43 -21.57
C LEU A 139 -1.70 -2.98 -21.38
N GLN A 140 -1.82 -2.52 -20.14
CA GLN A 140 -2.36 -1.20 -19.83
C GLN A 140 -1.34 -0.07 -19.98
N THR A 141 -0.05 -0.36 -19.77
CA THR A 141 1.01 0.65 -19.67
C THR A 141 2.14 0.47 -20.67
N GLY A 142 2.21 -0.67 -21.36
CA GLY A 142 3.35 -1.07 -22.20
C GLY A 142 4.60 -1.43 -21.41
N ARG A 143 4.60 -1.35 -20.05
CA ARG A 143 5.75 -1.57 -19.17
C ARG A 143 5.63 -2.89 -18.40
N CYS A 144 6.77 -3.50 -18.12
CA CYS A 144 6.85 -4.70 -17.27
C CYS A 144 7.26 -4.30 -15.85
N PHE A 145 6.59 -4.87 -14.84
CA PHE A 145 6.90 -4.67 -13.43
C PHE A 145 7.21 -6.00 -12.76
N ARG A 146 8.24 -6.02 -11.91
CA ARG A 146 8.66 -7.21 -11.14
C ARG A 146 7.73 -7.47 -9.95
N ALA A 147 7.29 -6.38 -9.29
CA ALA A 147 6.50 -6.41 -8.06
C ALA A 147 5.13 -5.70 -8.20
N PRO A 148 4.23 -6.14 -9.12
CA PRO A 148 2.98 -5.45 -9.43
C PRO A 148 1.99 -5.40 -8.25
N LEU A 149 2.13 -6.35 -7.31
CA LEU A 149 1.25 -6.51 -6.15
C LEU A 149 1.88 -6.00 -4.84
N SER A 150 3.04 -5.35 -4.92
CA SER A 150 3.70 -4.81 -3.72
C SER A 150 2.87 -3.69 -3.11
N GLY A 151 2.55 -3.83 -1.82
CA GLY A 151 1.92 -2.78 -1.01
C GLY A 151 2.91 -1.74 -0.49
N GLN A 152 4.23 -2.02 -0.61
CA GLN A 152 5.30 -1.17 -0.10
C GLN A 152 5.67 -0.13 -1.16
N ARG A 153 5.27 1.12 -0.95
CA ARG A 153 5.37 2.18 -1.97
C ARG A 153 5.73 3.51 -1.35
N ALA A 154 6.46 4.33 -2.11
CA ALA A 154 6.63 5.74 -1.81
C ALA A 154 6.19 6.57 -3.02
N LEU A 155 5.45 7.64 -2.76
CA LEU A 155 4.92 8.53 -3.80
C LEU A 155 5.12 9.99 -3.40
N ARG A 156 5.30 10.88 -4.37
CA ARG A 156 5.14 12.33 -4.12
C ARG A 156 3.67 12.66 -3.90
N TRP A 157 3.40 13.56 -2.94
CA TRP A 157 2.03 13.99 -2.65
C TRP A 157 1.33 14.59 -3.87
N GLY A 158 1.98 15.51 -4.58
CA GLY A 158 1.40 16.14 -5.76
C GLY A 158 1.06 15.16 -6.88
N VAL A 159 1.78 14.02 -6.96
CA VAL A 159 1.45 12.95 -7.92
C VAL A 159 0.29 12.09 -7.41
N LEU A 160 0.25 11.81 -6.10
CA LEU A 160 -0.85 11.09 -5.47
C LEU A 160 -2.18 11.86 -5.63
N CYS A 161 -2.17 13.18 -5.51
CA CYS A 161 -3.35 14.03 -5.69
C CYS A 161 -3.95 13.96 -7.10
N ARG A 162 -3.20 13.50 -8.10
CA ARG A 162 -3.72 13.30 -9.47
C ARG A 162 -4.58 12.05 -9.61
N LEU A 163 -4.53 11.15 -8.62
CA LEU A 163 -5.45 10.01 -8.57
C LEU A 163 -6.80 10.45 -8.00
N HIS A 164 -7.87 10.14 -8.69
CA HIS A 164 -9.22 10.44 -8.24
C HIS A 164 -9.84 9.31 -7.41
N ALA A 165 -9.42 8.08 -7.67
CA ALA A 165 -9.99 6.91 -7.02
C ALA A 165 -9.02 5.73 -6.98
N LEU A 166 -9.27 4.80 -6.05
CA LEU A 166 -8.57 3.51 -5.95
C LEU A 166 -9.49 2.38 -6.39
N ALA A 167 -8.92 1.39 -7.07
CA ALA A 167 -9.63 0.15 -7.37
C ALA A 167 -9.85 -0.67 -6.09
N GLU A 168 -11.00 -1.31 -5.94
CA GLU A 168 -11.29 -2.17 -4.78
C GLU A 168 -10.48 -3.48 -4.80
N GLY A 169 -10.20 -4.02 -3.61
CA GLY A 169 -9.59 -5.34 -3.42
C GLY A 169 -8.16 -5.42 -3.97
N PHE A 170 -7.85 -6.49 -4.71
CA PHE A 170 -6.53 -6.70 -5.34
C PHE A 170 -6.18 -5.73 -6.46
N GLY A 171 -7.14 -4.93 -6.88
CA GLY A 171 -6.95 -3.92 -7.89
C GLY A 171 -6.19 -2.69 -7.41
N VAL A 172 -6.05 -2.48 -6.09
CA VAL A 172 -5.46 -1.25 -5.53
C VAL A 172 -4.06 -1.01 -6.08
N GLU A 173 -3.15 -1.96 -5.92
CA GLU A 173 -1.74 -1.82 -6.31
C GLU A 173 -1.59 -1.74 -7.84
N VAL A 174 -2.29 -2.61 -8.55
CA VAL A 174 -2.25 -2.69 -10.01
C VAL A 174 -2.89 -1.44 -10.63
N GLY A 175 -4.08 -1.06 -10.15
CA GLY A 175 -4.80 0.12 -10.61
C GLY A 175 -4.02 1.40 -10.38
N MET A 176 -3.51 1.60 -9.16
CA MET A 176 -2.68 2.76 -8.81
C MET A 176 -1.45 2.86 -9.73
N THR A 177 -0.75 1.74 -9.97
CA THR A 177 0.41 1.73 -10.88
C THR A 177 0.01 2.10 -12.30
N ALA A 178 -1.06 1.48 -12.82
CA ALA A 178 -1.53 1.74 -14.18
C ALA A 178 -1.94 3.20 -14.38
N ASP A 179 -2.70 3.75 -13.43
CA ASP A 179 -3.20 5.12 -13.52
C ASP A 179 -2.07 6.15 -13.41
N LEU A 180 -1.12 5.94 -12.49
CA LEU A 180 0.04 6.84 -12.37
C LEU A 180 0.94 6.78 -13.60
N VAL A 181 1.17 5.60 -14.19
CA VAL A 181 1.94 5.49 -15.45
C VAL A 181 1.22 6.20 -16.59
N ARG A 182 -0.10 6.07 -16.72
CA ARG A 182 -0.90 6.79 -17.74
C ARG A 182 -0.85 8.31 -17.54
N LEU A 183 -0.77 8.76 -16.29
CA LEU A 183 -0.58 10.17 -15.94
C LEU A 183 0.86 10.67 -16.15
N GLY A 184 1.76 9.81 -16.68
CA GLY A 184 3.14 10.15 -17.01
C GLY A 184 4.11 10.09 -15.83
N ALA A 185 3.72 9.48 -14.70
CA ALA A 185 4.59 9.38 -13.54
C ALA A 185 5.81 8.49 -13.83
N ARG A 186 6.98 8.93 -13.34
CA ARG A 186 8.22 8.15 -13.37
C ARG A 186 8.18 7.12 -12.27
N VAL A 187 8.10 5.84 -12.66
CA VAL A 187 8.01 4.70 -11.73
C VAL A 187 9.33 3.96 -11.69
N GLN A 188 9.85 3.74 -10.47
CA GLN A 188 11.05 2.94 -10.19
C GLN A 188 10.72 1.78 -9.26
N GLU A 189 11.25 0.60 -9.55
CA GLU A 189 11.23 -0.54 -8.65
C GLU A 189 12.54 -0.58 -7.85
N VAL A 190 12.43 -0.67 -6.53
CA VAL A 190 13.54 -0.59 -5.57
C VAL A 190 13.59 -1.88 -4.77
N GLU A 191 14.73 -2.54 -4.73
CA GLU A 191 14.92 -3.73 -3.90
C GLU A 191 14.99 -3.34 -2.42
N VAL A 192 14.15 -4.00 -1.61
CA VAL A 192 14.05 -3.78 -0.17
C VAL A 192 14.09 -5.10 0.58
N GLU A 193 14.80 -5.15 1.69
CA GLU A 193 14.90 -6.34 2.56
C GLU A 193 13.70 -6.43 3.53
N MET A 194 12.49 -6.20 3.00
CA MET A 194 11.27 -6.31 3.77
C MET A 194 10.70 -7.72 3.71
N THR A 195 10.16 -8.18 4.82
CA THR A 195 9.54 -9.50 4.91
C THR A 195 8.14 -9.38 5.49
N HIS A 196 7.17 -10.03 4.85
CA HIS A 196 5.87 -10.26 5.44
C HIS A 196 5.93 -11.48 6.36
N ARG A 197 5.31 -11.40 7.53
CA ARG A 197 5.15 -12.58 8.37
C ARG A 197 4.05 -13.45 7.79
N TYR A 198 4.46 -14.54 7.14
CA TYR A 198 3.54 -15.54 6.63
C TYR A 198 2.82 -16.27 7.78
N THR A 199 1.77 -15.66 8.32
CA THR A 199 0.84 -16.41 9.17
C THR A 199 -0.06 -17.24 8.25
N GLY A 200 0.04 -18.55 8.34
CA GLY A 200 -0.59 -19.51 7.41
C GLY A 200 -2.13 -19.44 7.27
N ARG A 201 -2.80 -18.55 7.98
CA ARG A 201 -4.24 -18.28 7.89
C ARG A 201 -4.61 -17.25 6.81
N SER A 202 -3.74 -16.31 6.52
CA SER A 202 -3.96 -15.26 5.51
C SER A 202 -3.96 -15.82 4.08
N TRP A 203 -3.13 -16.83 3.79
CA TRP A 203 -2.93 -17.41 2.45
C TRP A 203 -4.14 -18.19 1.91
N ARG A 204 -4.86 -18.96 2.73
CA ARG A 204 -6.07 -19.66 2.26
C ARG A 204 -7.21 -18.69 1.97
N GLY A 205 -7.35 -17.64 2.78
CA GLY A 205 -8.29 -16.56 2.52
C GLY A 205 -7.89 -15.71 1.31
N PHE A 206 -6.59 -15.56 1.04
CA PHE A 206 -6.06 -14.85 -0.12
C PHE A 206 -6.27 -15.64 -1.41
N LEU A 207 -5.96 -16.93 -1.42
CA LEU A 207 -6.14 -17.79 -2.60
C LEU A 207 -7.62 -17.98 -2.97
N HIS A 208 -8.51 -18.08 -1.97
CA HIS A 208 -9.96 -18.13 -2.20
C HIS A 208 -10.49 -16.80 -2.74
N ARG A 209 -9.97 -15.67 -2.26
CA ARG A 209 -10.28 -14.32 -2.77
C ARG A 209 -9.59 -14.02 -4.11
N ALA A 210 -8.41 -14.57 -4.37
CA ALA A 210 -7.76 -14.45 -5.68
C ALA A 210 -8.54 -15.19 -6.78
N ARG A 211 -9.14 -16.34 -6.44
CA ARG A 211 -10.05 -17.07 -7.34
C ARG A 211 -11.36 -16.29 -7.58
N GLN A 212 -11.87 -15.60 -6.56
CA GLN A 212 -12.97 -14.63 -6.72
C GLN A 212 -12.50 -13.34 -7.41
N GLY A 213 -11.27 -12.90 -7.19
CA GLY A 213 -10.65 -11.73 -7.84
C GLY A 213 -10.43 -11.92 -9.34
N TRP A 214 -10.21 -13.16 -9.80
CA TRP A 214 -10.16 -13.47 -11.23
C TRP A 214 -11.47 -13.13 -11.94
N HIS A 215 -12.61 -13.47 -11.32
CA HIS A 215 -13.93 -13.06 -11.81
C HIS A 215 -14.19 -11.56 -11.62
N VAL A 216 -13.54 -10.92 -10.66
CA VAL A 216 -13.67 -9.50 -10.36
C VAL A 216 -12.83 -8.63 -11.29
N LEU A 217 -11.67 -9.10 -11.73
CA LEU A 217 -10.85 -8.37 -12.74
C LEU A 217 -11.53 -8.34 -14.12
N LEU A 218 -12.25 -9.38 -14.47
CA LEU A 218 -13.13 -9.39 -15.67
C LEU A 218 -14.40 -8.56 -15.45
N ALA A 219 -14.84 -8.38 -14.21
CA ALA A 219 -16.03 -7.61 -13.83
C ALA A 219 -15.70 -6.17 -13.35
N SER A 220 -14.44 -5.79 -13.24
CA SER A 220 -14.02 -4.46 -12.73
C SER A 220 -14.26 -3.32 -13.71
N VAL A 221 -14.71 -3.62 -14.92
CA VAL A 221 -15.25 -2.59 -15.84
C VAL A 221 -16.56 -1.96 -15.31
N GLY A 222 -17.19 -2.53 -14.26
CA GLY A 222 -18.48 -2.08 -13.71
C GLY A 222 -18.51 -1.74 -12.21
N ARG A 223 -17.44 -1.93 -11.42
CA ARG A 223 -17.45 -1.58 -10.00
C ARG A 223 -17.11 -0.12 -9.78
N ARG A 224 -17.85 0.53 -8.86
CA ARG A 224 -17.58 1.93 -8.47
C ARG A 224 -16.26 1.96 -7.73
N PRO A 225 -15.26 2.69 -8.22
CA PRO A 225 -13.98 2.84 -7.52
C PRO A 225 -14.16 3.61 -6.22
N VAL A 226 -13.28 3.35 -5.24
CA VAL A 226 -13.26 4.11 -3.98
C VAL A 226 -12.70 5.49 -4.27
N GLN A 227 -13.53 6.52 -4.10
CA GLN A 227 -13.11 7.91 -4.27
C GLN A 227 -12.10 8.30 -3.17
N LEU A 228 -11.04 9.00 -3.56
CA LEU A 228 -9.99 9.43 -2.62
C LEU A 228 -10.37 10.70 -1.86
N TRP A 229 -10.92 11.68 -2.56
CA TRP A 229 -11.00 13.06 -2.09
C TRP A 229 -12.41 13.52 -1.70
N THR A 230 -13.43 12.72 -1.95
CA THR A 230 -14.81 13.00 -1.51
C THR A 230 -15.07 12.31 -0.16
N GLY A 231 -15.69 13.03 0.77
CA GLY A 231 -16.19 12.44 2.02
C GLY A 231 -17.24 11.35 1.76
N GLU A 232 -17.28 10.32 2.63
CA GLU A 232 -18.42 9.38 2.68
C GLU A 232 -19.64 10.08 3.25
#